data_98239a3bd10d13aec305bb45d7bc393c
#
_entry.id   98239a3bd10d13aec305bb45d7bc393c
#
_cell.length_a   1.000
_cell.length_b   1.000
_cell.length_c   1.000
_cell.angle_alpha   90.00
_cell.angle_beta   90.00
_cell.angle_gamma   90.00
#
_symmetry.space_group_name_H-M   'P 1'
#
loop_
_entity.id
_entity.type
_entity.pdbx_description
1 polymer ?
#
loop_
_entity_poly.entity_id
_entity_poly.type
_entity_poly.pdbx_seq_one_letter_code
_entity_poly.pdbx_strand_id
1 'polypeptide(L)'
;LLCVYIKIFYLIMIILILEIVTGVVGYLAFQDNVKIPNTMVKGAVMTKFPIEKSYPGGKIKLYNPKTVFKNNKIVIEANYINEALNDKVEGKMTFDTDIKYDLMKGKLYLNEFQLEKVTKDSKEVDMSKHPLIRLGLGFAFNQLEKDPVLDLSNIEKFQTIKDIKIENNKIVIEKAKL
;
A
#
# COMPACT_ATOMS: atom_id res chain seq x y z
N LEU A 1 -28.39 9.09 36.01
CA LEU A 1 -28.36 10.26 35.10
C LEU A 1 -27.04 10.34 34.32
N LEU A 2 -25.88 10.31 34.94
CA LEU A 2 -24.55 10.41 34.29
C LEU A 2 -24.32 9.38 33.20
N CYS A 3 -24.73 8.14 33.42
CA CYS A 3 -24.56 7.03 32.48
C CYS A 3 -25.39 7.20 31.18
N VAL A 4 -26.52 7.89 31.26
CA VAL A 4 -27.38 8.19 30.11
C VAL A 4 -26.72 9.30 29.27
N TYR A 5 -26.14 10.32 29.89
CA TYR A 5 -25.42 11.40 29.18
C TYR A 5 -24.20 10.88 28.43
N ILE A 6 -23.45 9.97 29.03
CA ILE A 6 -22.28 9.34 28.38
C ILE A 6 -22.72 8.54 27.15
N LYS A 7 -23.79 7.77 27.23
CA LYS A 7 -24.30 6.98 26.08
C LYS A 7 -24.81 7.90 24.95
N ILE A 8 -25.50 8.98 25.29
CA ILE A 8 -25.96 9.97 24.31
C ILE A 8 -24.78 10.67 23.63
N PHE A 9 -23.76 11.03 24.40
CA PHE A 9 -22.54 11.64 23.86
C PHE A 9 -21.82 10.73 22.87
N TYR A 10 -21.65 9.44 23.21
CA TYR A 10 -21.08 8.44 22.29
C TYR A 10 -21.90 8.25 21.03
N LEU A 11 -23.23 8.23 21.15
CA LEU A 11 -24.13 8.11 19.99
C LEU A 11 -23.99 9.31 19.05
N ILE A 12 -23.92 10.53 19.60
CA ILE A 12 -23.73 11.76 18.82
C ILE A 12 -22.36 11.75 18.12
N MET A 13 -21.29 11.32 18.82
CA MET A 13 -19.95 11.19 18.23
C MET A 13 -19.91 10.18 17.07
N ILE A 14 -20.59 9.05 17.20
CA ILE A 14 -20.68 8.04 16.13
C ILE A 14 -21.43 8.62 14.93
N ILE A 15 -22.54 9.33 15.14
CA ILE A 15 -23.31 9.95 14.07
C ILE A 15 -22.46 11.00 13.34
N LEU A 16 -21.74 11.86 14.07
CA LEU A 16 -20.86 12.88 13.50
C LEU A 16 -19.72 12.25 12.67
N ILE A 17 -19.13 11.16 13.16
CA ILE A 17 -18.09 10.42 12.40
C ILE A 17 -18.69 9.82 11.13
N LEU A 18 -19.89 9.27 11.20
CA LEU A 18 -20.58 8.70 10.04
C LEU A 18 -20.89 9.79 9.00
N GLU A 19 -21.35 10.96 9.41
CA GLU A 19 -21.61 12.10 8.52
C GLU A 19 -20.35 12.63 7.86
N ILE A 20 -19.22 12.69 8.58
CA ILE A 20 -17.93 13.08 8.01
C ILE A 20 -17.49 12.05 6.96
N VAL A 21 -17.60 10.75 7.25
CA VAL A 21 -17.22 9.69 6.31
C VAL A 21 -18.13 9.71 5.08
N THR A 22 -19.45 9.83 5.26
CA THR A 22 -20.39 9.92 4.12
C THR A 22 -20.25 11.21 3.35
N GLY A 23 -19.95 12.34 4.00
CA GLY A 23 -19.69 13.63 3.37
C GLY A 23 -18.43 13.63 2.52
N VAL A 24 -17.34 13.03 3.00
CA VAL A 24 -16.09 12.88 2.23
C VAL A 24 -16.29 11.94 1.04
N VAL A 25 -16.96 10.80 1.23
CA VAL A 25 -17.29 9.88 0.14
C VAL A 25 -18.23 10.56 -0.87
N GLY A 26 -19.23 11.30 -0.41
CA GLY A 26 -20.13 12.07 -1.25
C GLY A 26 -19.40 13.16 -2.05
N TYR A 27 -18.50 13.93 -1.42
CA TYR A 27 -17.70 14.97 -2.08
C TYR A 27 -16.78 14.39 -3.15
N LEU A 28 -16.07 13.30 -2.86
CA LEU A 28 -15.23 12.57 -3.83
C LEU A 28 -16.07 12.02 -4.99
N ALA A 29 -17.34 11.72 -4.74
CA ALA A 29 -18.26 11.18 -5.72
C ALA A 29 -18.81 12.24 -6.71
N PHE A 30 -18.82 13.53 -6.33
CA PHE A 30 -19.37 14.62 -7.17
C PHE A 30 -18.33 15.28 -8.10
N GLN A 31 -17.02 15.04 -7.88
CA GLN A 31 -16.02 15.58 -8.79
C GLN A 31 -15.89 14.69 -10.04
N ASP A 32 -16.01 15.28 -11.22
CA ASP A 32 -15.79 14.60 -12.51
C ASP A 32 -14.38 14.03 -12.66
N ASN A 33 -13.43 14.54 -11.88
CA ASN A 33 -12.08 14.00 -11.69
C ASN A 33 -11.95 13.47 -10.25
N VAL A 34 -12.44 12.27 -10.00
CA VAL A 34 -12.20 11.61 -8.70
C VAL A 34 -10.70 11.38 -8.54
N LYS A 35 -10.09 12.11 -7.61
CA LYS A 35 -8.69 11.92 -7.25
C LYS A 35 -8.63 11.05 -6.01
N ILE A 36 -7.93 9.93 -6.07
CA ILE A 36 -7.59 9.17 -4.87
C ILE A 36 -6.45 9.93 -4.16
N PRO A 37 -6.65 10.41 -2.92
CA PRO A 37 -5.57 11.08 -2.20
C PRO A 37 -4.37 10.15 -2.01
N ASN A 38 -3.16 10.66 -2.21
CA ASN A 38 -1.94 9.87 -1.95
C ASN A 38 -1.88 9.31 -0.53
N THR A 39 -2.46 10.03 0.45
CA THR A 39 -2.55 9.58 1.84
C THR A 39 -3.38 8.30 2.01
N MET A 40 -4.44 8.14 1.21
CA MET A 40 -5.25 6.91 1.22
C MET A 40 -4.43 5.72 0.74
N VAL A 41 -3.71 5.87 -0.37
CA VAL A 41 -2.85 4.78 -0.89
C VAL A 41 -1.68 4.50 0.04
N LYS A 42 -1.04 5.54 0.60
CA LYS A 42 0.00 5.35 1.63
C LYS A 42 -0.53 4.55 2.81
N GLY A 43 -1.70 4.91 3.33
CA GLY A 43 -2.35 4.17 4.41
C GLY A 43 -2.62 2.72 4.03
N ALA A 44 -3.19 2.49 2.85
CA ALA A 44 -3.49 1.16 2.34
C ALA A 44 -2.23 0.29 2.14
N VAL A 45 -1.13 0.87 1.64
CA VAL A 45 0.17 0.18 1.56
C VAL A 45 0.68 -0.17 2.96
N MET A 46 0.60 0.74 3.92
CA MET A 46 1.05 0.48 5.29
C MET A 46 0.31 -0.68 5.94
N THR A 47 -0.98 -0.88 5.64
CA THR A 47 -1.76 -2.01 6.19
C THR A 47 -1.31 -3.38 5.67
N LYS A 48 -0.52 -3.43 4.60
CA LYS A 48 0.05 -4.68 4.08
C LYS A 48 1.27 -5.17 4.88
N PHE A 49 1.81 -4.34 5.75
CA PHE A 49 2.94 -4.68 6.60
C PHE A 49 2.49 -4.97 8.05
N PRO A 50 3.21 -5.83 8.79
CA PRO A 50 4.40 -6.56 8.38
C PRO A 50 4.12 -7.70 7.39
N ILE A 51 5.06 -7.94 6.47
CA ILE A 51 5.03 -9.09 5.57
C ILE A 51 6.08 -10.07 6.04
N GLU A 52 5.69 -11.31 6.29
CA GLU A 52 6.61 -12.37 6.63
C GLU A 52 6.42 -13.55 5.67
N LYS A 53 7.50 -13.99 5.02
CA LYS A 53 7.48 -15.07 4.04
C LYS A 53 8.63 -16.04 4.27
N SER A 54 8.27 -17.32 4.30
CA SER A 54 9.25 -18.40 4.21
C SER A 54 9.56 -18.68 2.76
N TYR A 55 10.80 -19.05 2.50
CA TYR A 55 11.31 -19.45 1.20
C TYR A 55 12.32 -20.62 1.39
N PRO A 56 12.69 -21.35 0.34
CA PRO A 56 13.69 -22.41 0.46
C PRO A 56 15.03 -21.88 1.03
N GLY A 57 15.36 -22.32 2.24
CA GLY A 57 16.57 -21.93 2.96
C GLY A 57 16.41 -20.77 3.96
N GLY A 58 15.21 -20.21 4.17
CA GLY A 58 15.04 -19.15 5.16
C GLY A 58 13.68 -18.52 5.23
N LYS A 59 13.64 -17.39 5.90
CA LYS A 59 12.45 -16.50 5.97
C LYS A 59 12.86 -15.05 5.90
N ILE A 60 11.99 -14.21 5.35
CA ILE A 60 12.15 -12.76 5.30
C ILE A 60 10.96 -12.08 5.95
N LYS A 61 11.21 -11.00 6.66
CA LYS A 61 10.20 -10.10 7.22
C LYS A 61 10.49 -8.68 6.80
N LEU A 62 9.47 -8.00 6.25
CA LEU A 62 9.47 -6.57 5.96
C LEU A 62 8.53 -5.87 6.93
N TYR A 63 8.95 -4.76 7.53
CA TYR A 63 8.17 -4.05 8.53
C TYR A 63 8.50 -2.56 8.61
N ASN A 64 7.67 -1.77 9.31
CA ASN A 64 7.81 -0.32 9.46
C ASN A 64 7.97 0.43 8.12
N PRO A 65 7.02 0.28 7.18
CA PRO A 65 7.11 0.92 5.88
C PRO A 65 6.97 2.43 5.99
N LYS A 66 7.73 3.15 5.17
CA LYS A 66 7.54 4.56 4.86
C LYS A 66 7.30 4.70 3.38
N THR A 67 6.24 5.39 2.99
CA THR A 67 5.80 5.47 1.60
C THR A 67 5.81 6.92 1.13
N VAL A 68 6.42 7.16 -0.02
CA VAL A 68 6.42 8.46 -0.71
C VAL A 68 6.11 8.26 -2.19
N PHE A 69 5.54 9.31 -2.82
CA PHE A 69 5.35 9.35 -4.27
C PHE A 69 6.50 10.14 -4.88
N LYS A 70 7.23 9.53 -5.79
CA LYS A 70 8.40 10.13 -6.46
C LYS A 70 8.55 9.52 -7.86
N ASN A 71 8.88 10.36 -8.86
CA ASN A 71 9.11 9.93 -10.24
C ASN A 71 7.93 9.11 -10.82
N ASN A 72 6.69 9.49 -10.48
CA ASN A 72 5.47 8.79 -10.84
C ASN A 72 5.40 7.33 -10.37
N LYS A 73 6.11 7.00 -9.31
CA LYS A 73 6.08 5.70 -8.65
C LYS A 73 5.81 5.84 -7.17
N ILE A 74 5.46 4.76 -6.53
CA ILE A 74 5.40 4.64 -5.08
C ILE A 74 6.74 4.10 -4.61
N VAL A 75 7.50 4.91 -3.88
CA VAL A 75 8.75 4.49 -3.25
C VAL A 75 8.47 4.10 -1.81
N ILE A 76 8.92 2.91 -1.43
CA ILE A 76 8.71 2.33 -0.10
C ILE A 76 10.08 2.05 0.52
N GLU A 77 10.34 2.69 1.66
CA GLU A 77 11.44 2.32 2.56
C GLU A 77 10.86 1.40 3.65
N ALA A 78 11.44 0.24 3.87
CA ALA A 78 11.05 -0.68 4.93
C ALA A 78 12.26 -1.25 5.64
N ASN A 79 12.11 -1.60 6.91
CA ASN A 79 13.08 -2.43 7.61
C ASN A 79 12.91 -3.88 7.14
N TYR A 80 14.00 -4.64 7.12
CA TYR A 80 13.96 -6.06 6.83
C TYR A 80 14.73 -6.87 7.85
N ILE A 81 14.29 -8.10 8.06
CA ILE A 81 15.01 -9.17 8.73
C ILE A 81 14.99 -10.36 7.77
N ASN A 82 16.17 -10.91 7.47
CA ASN A 82 16.31 -12.13 6.71
C ASN A 82 17.05 -13.15 7.56
N GLU A 83 16.42 -14.29 7.82
CA GLU A 83 17.01 -15.41 8.52
C GLU A 83 17.19 -16.55 7.53
N ALA A 84 18.44 -16.95 7.27
CA ALA A 84 18.78 -18.00 6.32
C ALA A 84 20.02 -18.76 6.77
N LEU A 85 20.00 -20.09 6.68
CA LEU A 85 21.13 -20.97 6.96
C LEU A 85 21.84 -20.68 8.29
N ASN A 86 21.08 -20.42 9.36
CA ASN A 86 21.55 -20.03 10.70
C ASN A 86 22.19 -18.63 10.78
N ASP A 87 22.10 -17.81 9.75
CA ASP A 87 22.52 -16.42 9.77
C ASP A 87 21.28 -15.49 9.79
N LYS A 88 21.40 -14.37 10.51
CA LYS A 88 20.40 -13.33 10.60
C LYS A 88 20.98 -12.02 10.09
N VAL A 89 20.37 -11.49 9.06
CA VAL A 89 20.74 -10.19 8.49
C VAL A 89 19.56 -9.24 8.63
N GLU A 90 19.80 -8.06 9.15
CA GLU A 90 18.78 -7.01 9.28
C GLU A 90 19.29 -5.66 8.79
N GLY A 91 18.37 -4.81 8.37
CA GLY A 91 18.69 -3.49 7.85
C GLY A 91 17.49 -2.79 7.27
N LYS A 92 17.75 -1.93 6.30
CA LYS A 92 16.71 -1.20 5.56
C LYS A 92 16.82 -1.47 4.08
N MET A 93 15.70 -1.41 3.41
CA MET A 93 15.63 -1.46 1.97
C MET A 93 14.72 -0.38 1.43
N THR A 94 15.02 0.06 0.22
CA THR A 94 14.20 0.96 -0.57
C THR A 94 13.87 0.28 -1.88
N PHE A 95 12.63 0.29 -2.25
CA PHE A 95 12.15 -0.23 -3.52
C PHE A 95 11.03 0.65 -4.06
N ASP A 96 10.92 0.73 -5.36
CA ASP A 96 9.80 1.37 -6.02
C ASP A 96 8.81 0.36 -6.58
N THR A 97 7.60 0.81 -6.82
CA THR A 97 6.52 0.03 -7.42
C THR A 97 5.57 0.95 -8.18
N ASP A 98 4.93 0.41 -9.18
CA ASP A 98 3.83 1.04 -9.88
C ASP A 98 2.49 0.54 -9.34
N ILE A 99 1.40 1.03 -9.90
CA ILE A 99 0.04 0.58 -9.58
C ILE A 99 -0.60 -0.03 -10.80
N LYS A 100 -1.45 -1.04 -10.56
CA LYS A 100 -2.25 -1.70 -11.59
C LYS A 100 -3.71 -1.77 -11.14
N TYR A 101 -4.60 -1.25 -11.96
CA TYR A 101 -6.03 -1.39 -11.74
C TYR A 101 -6.58 -2.62 -12.49
N ASP A 102 -7.23 -3.51 -11.77
CA ASP A 102 -7.97 -4.63 -12.35
C ASP A 102 -9.43 -4.20 -12.52
N LEU A 103 -9.77 -3.82 -13.76
CA LEU A 103 -11.09 -3.33 -14.12
C LEU A 103 -12.20 -4.35 -13.81
N MET A 104 -11.93 -5.64 -14.04
CA MET A 104 -12.94 -6.69 -13.84
C MET A 104 -13.25 -6.92 -12.36
N LYS A 105 -12.27 -6.74 -11.50
CA LYS A 105 -12.40 -6.92 -10.05
C LYS A 105 -12.68 -5.61 -9.31
N GLY A 106 -12.49 -4.45 -9.96
CA GLY A 106 -12.58 -3.15 -9.30
C GLY A 106 -11.50 -2.95 -8.22
N LYS A 107 -10.30 -3.50 -8.41
CA LYS A 107 -9.26 -3.53 -7.38
C LYS A 107 -7.96 -2.94 -7.87
N LEU A 108 -7.28 -2.21 -6.96
CA LEU A 108 -5.97 -1.61 -7.19
C LEU A 108 -4.89 -2.46 -6.53
N TYR A 109 -3.86 -2.80 -7.29
CA TYR A 109 -2.71 -3.59 -6.87
C TYR A 109 -1.42 -2.78 -6.99
N LEU A 110 -0.40 -3.19 -6.25
CA LEU A 110 0.99 -2.80 -6.54
C LEU A 110 1.57 -3.79 -7.54
N ASN A 111 2.42 -3.30 -8.43
CA ASN A 111 3.09 -4.15 -9.42
C ASN A 111 4.47 -3.58 -9.79
N GLU A 112 5.25 -4.37 -10.52
CA GLU A 112 6.56 -3.96 -11.05
C GLU A 112 7.51 -3.46 -9.96
N PHE A 113 7.69 -4.27 -8.91
CA PHE A 113 8.62 -3.97 -7.83
C PHE A 113 10.08 -3.93 -8.32
N GLN A 114 10.76 -2.80 -8.07
CA GLN A 114 12.17 -2.63 -8.38
C GLN A 114 12.94 -2.28 -7.11
N LEU A 115 13.93 -3.10 -6.77
CA LEU A 115 14.78 -2.87 -5.63
C LEU A 115 15.79 -1.77 -5.96
N GLU A 116 15.72 -0.64 -5.25
CA GLU A 116 16.65 0.48 -5.44
C GLU A 116 17.89 0.33 -4.55
N LYS A 117 17.71 -0.02 -3.28
CA LYS A 117 18.78 -0.03 -2.29
C LYS A 117 18.51 -0.99 -1.15
N VAL A 118 19.54 -1.67 -0.69
CA VAL A 118 19.54 -2.45 0.57
C VAL A 118 20.71 -2.00 1.42
N THR A 119 20.48 -1.83 2.72
CA THR A 119 21.53 -1.49 3.67
C THR A 119 21.57 -2.47 4.84
N LYS A 120 22.76 -2.75 5.34
CA LYS A 120 23.03 -3.42 6.61
C LYS A 120 23.98 -2.53 7.41
N ASP A 121 23.68 -2.24 8.66
CA ASP A 121 24.50 -1.35 9.52
C ASP A 121 24.83 -0.02 8.83
N SER A 122 23.81 0.59 8.16
CA SER A 122 23.91 1.83 7.38
C SER A 122 24.85 1.77 6.17
N LYS A 123 25.44 0.62 5.84
CA LYS A 123 26.26 0.41 4.64
C LYS A 123 25.42 -0.25 3.55
N GLU A 124 25.63 0.19 2.32
CA GLU A 124 24.96 -0.43 1.17
C GLU A 124 25.47 -1.85 0.93
N VAL A 125 24.53 -2.74 0.64
CA VAL A 125 24.77 -4.17 0.42
C VAL A 125 24.70 -4.46 -1.06
N ASP A 126 25.75 -5.09 -1.59
CA ASP A 126 25.76 -5.61 -2.95
C ASP A 126 24.89 -6.89 -3.01
N MET A 127 23.70 -6.74 -3.57
CA MET A 127 22.71 -7.83 -3.66
C MET A 127 23.13 -8.98 -4.55
N SER A 128 24.14 -8.81 -5.40
CA SER A 128 24.70 -9.91 -6.19
C SER A 128 25.38 -10.98 -5.31
N LYS A 129 25.87 -10.56 -4.13
CA LYS A 129 26.55 -11.40 -3.15
C LYS A 129 25.58 -12.00 -2.11
N HIS A 130 24.30 -11.62 -2.14
CA HIS A 130 23.30 -12.06 -1.17
C HIS A 130 22.08 -12.73 -1.84
N PRO A 131 22.25 -13.88 -2.53
CA PRO A 131 21.21 -14.52 -3.31
C PRO A 131 19.99 -14.93 -2.46
N LEU A 132 20.20 -15.30 -1.19
CA LEU A 132 19.10 -15.69 -0.30
C LEU A 132 18.23 -14.50 0.10
N ILE A 133 18.80 -13.32 0.34
CA ILE A 133 18.01 -12.10 0.58
C ILE A 133 17.20 -11.78 -0.67
N ARG A 134 17.82 -11.83 -1.84
CA ARG A 134 17.15 -11.58 -3.13
C ARG A 134 15.99 -12.54 -3.38
N LEU A 135 16.19 -13.82 -3.05
CA LEU A 135 15.14 -14.84 -3.14
C LEU A 135 13.96 -14.51 -2.20
N GLY A 136 14.26 -14.26 -0.92
CA GLY A 136 13.25 -13.88 0.07
C GLY A 136 12.46 -12.66 -0.34
N LEU A 137 13.12 -11.62 -0.88
CA LEU A 137 12.45 -10.42 -1.41
C LEU A 137 11.50 -10.74 -2.56
N GLY A 138 11.87 -11.64 -3.47
CA GLY A 138 10.99 -12.09 -4.54
C GLY A 138 9.69 -12.69 -4.00
N PHE A 139 9.76 -13.49 -2.92
CA PHE A 139 8.56 -14.02 -2.25
C PHE A 139 7.72 -12.94 -1.58
N ALA A 140 8.35 -11.95 -0.94
CA ALA A 140 7.66 -10.84 -0.30
C ALA A 140 6.96 -9.92 -1.34
N PHE A 141 7.64 -9.58 -2.43
CA PHE A 141 7.08 -8.78 -3.51
C PHE A 141 5.92 -9.49 -4.22
N ASN A 142 6.06 -10.79 -4.49
CA ASN A 142 4.97 -11.59 -5.06
C ASN A 142 3.71 -11.59 -4.18
N GLN A 143 3.86 -11.53 -2.85
CA GLN A 143 2.72 -11.38 -1.96
C GLN A 143 2.08 -9.99 -2.07
N LEU A 144 2.90 -8.94 -2.12
CA LEU A 144 2.41 -7.56 -2.28
C LEU A 144 1.67 -7.37 -3.61
N GLU A 145 2.12 -8.02 -4.69
CA GLU A 145 1.47 -7.97 -6.01
C GLU A 145 0.12 -8.70 -6.03
N LYS A 146 -0.03 -9.75 -5.24
CA LYS A 146 -1.28 -10.54 -5.20
C LYS A 146 -2.38 -9.91 -4.36
N ASP A 147 -2.01 -9.14 -3.35
CA ASP A 147 -2.94 -8.57 -2.40
C ASP A 147 -3.37 -7.15 -2.83
N PRO A 148 -4.65 -6.90 -3.13
CA PRO A 148 -5.09 -5.57 -3.52
C PRO A 148 -4.85 -4.58 -2.40
N VAL A 149 -4.35 -3.38 -2.73
CA VAL A 149 -4.18 -2.29 -1.77
C VAL A 149 -5.47 -1.51 -1.56
N LEU A 150 -6.33 -1.42 -2.58
CA LEU A 150 -7.66 -0.82 -2.48
C LEU A 150 -8.68 -1.71 -3.18
N ASP A 151 -9.84 -1.87 -2.55
CA ASP A 151 -11.01 -2.49 -3.15
C ASP A 151 -12.04 -1.39 -3.44
N LEU A 152 -12.27 -1.13 -4.71
CA LEU A 152 -13.18 -0.11 -5.23
C LEU A 152 -14.46 -0.73 -5.80
N SER A 153 -14.60 -2.06 -5.74
CA SER A 153 -15.68 -2.82 -6.37
C SER A 153 -17.08 -2.45 -5.86
N ASN A 154 -17.18 -2.03 -4.60
CA ASN A 154 -18.46 -1.67 -3.96
C ASN A 154 -18.87 -0.20 -4.17
N ILE A 155 -18.10 0.56 -4.93
CA ILE A 155 -18.39 1.97 -5.16
C ILE A 155 -18.94 2.11 -6.58
N GLU A 156 -20.26 2.28 -6.72
CA GLU A 156 -20.98 2.35 -8.01
C GLU A 156 -20.32 3.29 -9.03
N LYS A 157 -19.80 4.42 -8.57
CA LYS A 157 -19.14 5.42 -9.43
C LYS A 157 -17.78 4.98 -9.97
N PHE A 158 -17.19 3.93 -9.42
CA PHE A 158 -15.97 3.33 -9.96
C PHE A 158 -16.23 2.27 -11.03
N GLN A 159 -17.47 1.93 -11.32
CA GLN A 159 -17.82 1.03 -12.42
C GLN A 159 -17.53 1.66 -13.82
N THR A 160 -17.36 2.99 -13.87
CA THR A 160 -16.98 3.71 -15.09
C THR A 160 -15.49 4.03 -15.18
N ILE A 161 -14.65 3.49 -14.29
CA ILE A 161 -13.20 3.67 -14.37
C ILE A 161 -12.66 2.87 -15.54
N LYS A 162 -11.88 3.52 -16.39
CA LYS A 162 -11.13 2.89 -17.48
C LYS A 162 -9.74 2.48 -17.00
N ASP A 163 -9.07 3.36 -16.24
CA ASP A 163 -7.71 3.15 -15.75
C ASP A 163 -7.42 3.99 -14.50
N ILE A 164 -6.43 3.55 -13.72
CA ILE A 164 -5.86 4.29 -12.58
C ILE A 164 -4.35 4.26 -12.72
N LYS A 165 -3.72 5.43 -12.77
CA LYS A 165 -2.28 5.59 -12.96
C LYS A 165 -1.67 6.65 -12.05
N ILE A 166 -0.35 6.70 -11.96
CA ILE A 166 0.36 7.74 -11.24
C ILE A 166 0.89 8.77 -12.25
N GLU A 167 0.43 10.01 -12.15
CA GLU A 167 0.93 11.13 -12.95
C GLU A 167 1.24 12.31 -12.04
N ASN A 168 2.35 13.00 -12.29
CA ASN A 168 2.80 14.13 -11.48
C ASN A 168 2.81 13.81 -9.97
N ASN A 169 3.24 12.59 -9.61
CA ASN A 169 3.25 12.05 -8.25
C ASN A 169 1.88 12.05 -7.56
N LYS A 170 0.80 11.94 -8.34
CA LYS A 170 -0.59 11.85 -7.87
C LYS A 170 -1.29 10.69 -8.55
N ILE A 171 -2.25 10.11 -7.86
CA ILE A 171 -3.10 9.09 -8.47
C ILE A 171 -4.17 9.78 -9.30
N VAL A 172 -4.24 9.41 -10.55
CA VAL A 172 -5.20 9.92 -11.54
C VAL A 172 -6.12 8.78 -11.95
N ILE A 173 -7.41 9.05 -11.94
CA ILE A 173 -8.44 8.11 -12.39
C ILE A 173 -8.91 8.55 -13.76
N GLU A 174 -8.79 7.67 -14.73
CA GLU A 174 -9.33 7.84 -16.08
C GLU A 174 -10.70 7.17 -16.17
N LYS A 175 -11.75 7.94 -16.49
CA LYS A 175 -13.11 7.41 -16.69
C LYS A 175 -13.34 7.02 -18.14
N ALA A 176 -14.13 5.97 -18.38
CA ALA A 176 -14.68 5.70 -19.70
C ALA A 176 -15.61 6.85 -20.09
N LYS A 177 -15.43 7.39 -21.31
CA LYS A 177 -16.44 8.31 -21.87
C LYS A 177 -17.67 7.48 -22.21
N LEU A 178 -18.77 7.79 -21.56
CA LEU A 178 -20.11 7.30 -21.93
C LEU A 178 -20.53 7.93 -23.25
#